data_10c1974e6232bbff3ea52604179c6397
#
_entry.id   10c1974e6232bbff3ea52604179c6397
#
_cell.length_a   1.000
_cell.length_b   1.000
_cell.length_c   1.000
_cell.angle_alpha   90.00
_cell.angle_beta   90.00
_cell.angle_gamma   90.00
#
_symmetry.space_group_name_H-M   'P 1'
#
loop_
_entity.id
_entity.type
_entity.pdbx_description
1 polymer ?
#
loop_
_entity_poly.entity_id
_entity_poly.type
_entity_poly.pdbx_seq_one_letter_code
_entity_poly.pdbx_strand_id
1 'polypeptide(L)'
;MSDLLQVRDLAIDFVVPGGIHQAVQGVSFRVRAGSTVALVGESGSGKSVISQAIMGILPKVGMISGGQILLDDPQSRGPVVDLAALDPESKAYRDIRGGRISIIFQEPMTSLSALHTVGNQIIEALRLHRKIGPKEAGEVAEAMLGHVGFPHPGRALKTYPFELSGGLRQRAMIAMALVCRPALLIADEPTTALDVTIQAKILKLLKDLQASLGMAILIITHDLGVVANMADEVVVMYRGRIMESGQLGDIFDRPTHPYLKALLHAVPRFDMKPGERLQPIREIKSQEGGLLAAKQAWPKGADAAGPLLSVEHVTKRFQIKKKTGFGEASSVLAVDDVSFQVRRGECLGLVGESGCGKTTLSKMLMRAISADEGSVTFNDRGKLLDVLGLDSKALKRFRPRMQFMFQDPFSSLNPRMTVLDIVTEPLVIHDIGDRAFRREMAKELMGVVGLEVRHLQRYPHSFSGGQRQRIGIARALALRPDLLICDEPVSALDVSIQAQVLNLLKDLKTRLGLTYLFISHNLAVVDYIADRIMVMSFGRIVETAPREILFNSPVHPYTRGLLAAVPHPDPDHPLDLAHLMDERASEPAAWPDPFRLTAGQPADMVDLGDGHFVRAQKDTRPEDLKKWELAS
;
A
#
# COMPACT_ATOMS: atom_id res chain seq x y z
N MET A 1 3.05 29.41 -21.01
CA MET A 1 3.42 29.33 -19.58
C MET A 1 4.94 29.24 -19.51
N SER A 2 5.60 29.99 -18.61
CA SER A 2 7.06 29.95 -18.42
C SER A 2 7.46 28.67 -17.68
N ASP A 3 8.66 28.18 -17.93
CA ASP A 3 9.23 27.08 -17.17
C ASP A 3 9.64 27.60 -15.79
N LEU A 4 9.06 27.03 -14.73
CA LEU A 4 9.40 27.36 -13.32
C LEU A 4 10.70 26.67 -12.89
N LEU A 5 10.85 25.41 -13.27
CA LEU A 5 12.04 24.59 -12.99
C LEU A 5 12.52 23.94 -14.29
N GLN A 6 13.83 24.04 -14.58
CA GLN A 6 14.47 23.31 -15.66
C GLN A 6 15.65 22.52 -15.11
N VAL A 7 15.62 21.22 -15.28
CA VAL A 7 16.73 20.32 -15.01
C VAL A 7 17.39 20.01 -16.35
N ARG A 8 18.70 20.27 -16.49
CA ARG A 8 19.47 20.10 -17.72
C ARG A 8 20.67 19.21 -17.49
N ASP A 9 20.73 18.09 -18.19
CA ASP A 9 21.83 17.12 -18.20
C ASP A 9 22.34 16.74 -16.80
N LEU A 10 21.42 16.67 -15.82
CA LEU A 10 21.73 16.44 -14.41
C LEU A 10 22.36 15.06 -14.22
N ALA A 11 23.55 15.02 -13.63
CA ALA A 11 24.25 13.82 -13.22
C ALA A 11 24.52 13.86 -11.71
N ILE A 12 24.27 12.73 -11.03
CA ILE A 12 24.46 12.61 -9.57
C ILE A 12 25.16 11.30 -9.27
N ASP A 13 26.28 11.40 -8.55
CA ASP A 13 27.15 10.31 -8.19
C ASP A 13 27.16 10.09 -6.67
N PHE A 14 27.29 8.83 -6.27
CA PHE A 14 27.48 8.41 -4.87
C PHE A 14 28.81 7.72 -4.71
N VAL A 15 29.62 8.16 -3.75
CA VAL A 15 30.85 7.49 -3.37
C VAL A 15 30.52 6.38 -2.38
N VAL A 16 30.65 5.13 -2.80
CA VAL A 16 30.33 3.94 -2.02
C VAL A 16 31.57 3.03 -1.87
N PRO A 17 31.62 2.15 -0.86
CA PRO A 17 32.68 1.14 -0.79
C PRO A 17 32.70 0.30 -2.08
N GLY A 18 33.77 0.41 -2.86
CA GLY A 18 33.92 -0.28 -4.15
C GLY A 18 33.88 0.61 -5.38
N GLY A 19 33.64 1.93 -5.23
CA GLY A 19 33.72 2.87 -6.36
C GLY A 19 32.62 3.94 -6.37
N ILE A 20 32.43 4.53 -7.53
CA ILE A 20 31.41 5.56 -7.77
C ILE A 20 30.18 4.88 -8.37
N HIS A 21 29.02 5.12 -7.77
CA HIS A 21 27.73 4.71 -8.29
C HIS A 21 27.00 5.92 -8.89
N GLN A 22 26.78 5.90 -10.21
CA GLN A 22 26.03 6.94 -10.91
C GLN A 22 24.53 6.69 -10.75
N ALA A 23 23.89 7.43 -9.83
CA ALA A 23 22.47 7.30 -9.55
C ALA A 23 21.59 8.02 -10.58
N VAL A 24 22.09 9.13 -11.16
CA VAL A 24 21.43 9.92 -12.21
C VAL A 24 22.44 10.21 -13.31
N GLN A 25 22.05 10.01 -14.58
CA GLN A 25 22.97 9.99 -15.73
C GLN A 25 22.44 10.88 -16.87
N GLY A 26 22.64 12.21 -16.77
CA GLY A 26 22.28 13.16 -17.82
C GLY A 26 20.77 13.31 -18.02
N VAL A 27 20.04 13.57 -16.94
CA VAL A 27 18.58 13.71 -16.95
C VAL A 27 18.19 15.15 -17.24
N SER A 28 17.28 15.36 -18.23
CA SER A 28 16.76 16.69 -18.59
C SER A 28 15.23 16.67 -18.65
N PHE A 29 14.58 17.55 -17.88
CA PHE A 29 13.13 17.76 -17.88
C PHE A 29 12.80 19.17 -17.37
N ARG A 30 11.53 19.57 -17.50
CA ARG A 30 11.05 20.87 -17.02
C ARG A 30 9.75 20.72 -16.24
N VAL A 31 9.47 21.72 -15.40
CA VAL A 31 8.18 21.88 -14.73
C VAL A 31 7.69 23.30 -15.03
N ARG A 32 6.54 23.42 -15.69
CA ARG A 32 5.94 24.73 -15.98
C ARG A 32 5.20 25.27 -14.76
N ALA A 33 5.10 26.59 -14.68
CA ALA A 33 4.32 27.24 -13.63
C ALA A 33 2.86 26.76 -13.66
N GLY A 34 2.32 26.32 -12.51
CA GLY A 34 0.95 25.84 -12.36
C GLY A 34 0.66 24.45 -12.95
N SER A 35 1.65 23.75 -13.54
CA SER A 35 1.47 22.41 -14.08
C SER A 35 1.92 21.32 -13.11
N THR A 36 1.45 20.09 -13.37
CA THR A 36 1.90 18.88 -12.68
C THR A 36 2.76 18.03 -13.63
N VAL A 37 3.99 17.75 -13.21
CA VAL A 37 4.88 16.80 -13.89
C VAL A 37 5.04 15.56 -13.05
N ALA A 38 4.79 14.37 -13.62
CA ALA A 38 5.01 13.11 -12.96
C ALA A 38 6.35 12.49 -13.33
N LEU A 39 7.16 12.16 -12.32
CA LEU A 39 8.41 11.42 -12.46
C LEU A 39 8.16 9.97 -12.06
N VAL A 40 8.17 9.05 -13.03
CA VAL A 40 7.70 7.66 -12.90
C VAL A 40 8.83 6.67 -13.13
N GLY A 41 8.80 5.52 -12.47
CA GLY A 41 9.75 4.42 -12.69
C GLY A 41 9.90 3.52 -11.46
N GLU A 42 10.64 2.42 -11.60
CA GLU A 42 10.91 1.48 -10.51
C GLU A 42 11.73 2.12 -9.37
N SER A 43 11.69 1.51 -8.18
CA SER A 43 12.55 1.89 -7.04
C SER A 43 14.03 1.81 -7.43
N GLY A 44 14.82 2.78 -6.98
CA GLY A 44 16.23 2.87 -7.37
C GLY A 44 16.47 3.42 -8.79
N SER A 45 15.45 3.92 -9.50
CA SER A 45 15.65 4.59 -10.81
C SER A 45 16.21 6.02 -10.71
N GLY A 46 16.41 6.55 -9.49
CA GLY A 46 17.00 7.87 -9.25
C GLY A 46 16.00 9.00 -8.96
N LYS A 47 14.68 8.75 -8.94
CA LYS A 47 13.63 9.77 -8.76
C LYS A 47 13.79 10.60 -7.48
N SER A 48 13.83 9.94 -6.32
CA SER A 48 13.99 10.63 -5.03
C SER A 48 15.38 11.27 -4.87
N VAL A 49 16.40 10.79 -5.58
CA VAL A 49 17.72 11.43 -5.62
C VAL A 49 17.63 12.78 -6.33
N ILE A 50 16.84 12.89 -7.41
CA ILE A 50 16.60 14.15 -8.11
C ILE A 50 15.86 15.14 -7.20
N SER A 51 14.81 14.70 -6.48
CA SER A 51 14.09 15.58 -5.54
C SER A 51 15.02 16.09 -4.41
N GLN A 52 15.88 15.22 -3.87
CA GLN A 52 16.88 15.60 -2.88
C GLN A 52 17.91 16.60 -3.43
N ALA A 53 18.32 16.44 -4.68
CA ALA A 53 19.23 17.40 -5.34
C ALA A 53 18.57 18.76 -5.53
N ILE A 54 17.30 18.81 -5.99
CA ILE A 54 16.53 20.05 -6.12
C ILE A 54 16.33 20.73 -4.75
N MET A 55 16.23 19.96 -3.68
CA MET A 55 16.09 20.47 -2.30
C MET A 55 17.43 20.78 -1.63
N GLY A 56 18.57 20.43 -2.23
CA GLY A 56 19.90 20.59 -1.63
C GLY A 56 20.08 19.78 -0.34
N ILE A 57 19.51 18.56 -0.29
CA ILE A 57 19.57 17.64 0.86
C ILE A 57 20.16 16.28 0.50
N LEU A 58 21.01 16.22 -0.52
CA LEU A 58 21.74 14.99 -0.83
C LEU A 58 22.55 14.53 0.39
N PRO A 59 22.62 13.20 0.64
CA PRO A 59 23.50 12.68 1.69
C PRO A 59 24.96 13.05 1.40
N LYS A 60 25.79 13.11 2.44
CA LYS A 60 27.22 13.53 2.33
C LYS A 60 28.07 12.72 1.33
N VAL A 61 27.64 11.49 1.03
CA VAL A 61 28.29 10.61 0.03
C VAL A 61 27.81 10.85 -1.39
N GLY A 62 26.76 11.68 -1.59
CA GLY A 62 26.19 12.05 -2.88
C GLY A 62 26.65 13.43 -3.32
N MET A 63 26.90 13.61 -4.63
CA MET A 63 27.28 14.88 -5.22
C MET A 63 26.65 15.06 -6.59
N ILE A 64 26.31 16.30 -6.95
CA ILE A 64 25.97 16.65 -8.33
C ILE A 64 27.30 16.67 -9.10
N SER A 65 27.48 15.73 -10.04
CA SER A 65 28.70 15.58 -10.84
C SER A 65 28.62 16.32 -12.18
N GLY A 66 27.42 16.78 -12.58
CA GLY A 66 27.22 17.55 -13.81
C GLY A 66 25.79 18.04 -13.98
N GLY A 67 25.59 18.94 -14.93
CA GLY A 67 24.30 19.53 -15.27
C GLY A 67 23.92 20.74 -14.44
N GLN A 68 22.67 21.19 -14.62
CA GLN A 68 22.12 22.40 -14.01
C GLN A 68 20.70 22.15 -13.50
N ILE A 69 20.32 22.89 -12.44
CA ILE A 69 18.96 22.93 -11.89
C ILE A 69 18.55 24.41 -11.83
N LEU A 70 17.85 24.87 -12.85
CA LEU A 70 17.50 26.28 -13.02
C LEU A 70 16.10 26.55 -12.48
N LEU A 71 16.00 27.45 -11.50
CA LEU A 71 14.75 27.94 -10.92
C LEU A 71 14.46 29.35 -11.44
N ASP A 72 13.35 29.50 -12.18
CA ASP A 72 12.81 30.78 -12.66
C ASP A 72 11.48 31.07 -11.96
N ASP A 73 11.56 31.64 -10.76
CA ASP A 73 10.37 31.93 -9.94
C ASP A 73 9.76 33.29 -10.32
N PRO A 74 8.55 33.34 -10.90
CA PRO A 74 7.91 34.59 -11.32
C PRO A 74 7.66 35.59 -10.19
N GLN A 75 7.59 35.12 -8.93
CA GLN A 75 7.40 35.98 -7.76
C GLN A 75 8.74 36.49 -7.20
N SER A 76 9.85 35.88 -7.60
CA SER A 76 11.19 36.38 -7.29
C SER A 76 11.58 37.38 -8.39
N ARG A 77 11.67 38.68 -8.05
CA ARG A 77 12.12 39.72 -9.01
C ARG A 77 13.61 39.61 -9.37
N GLY A 78 14.24 38.47 -9.12
CA GLY A 78 15.64 38.18 -9.35
C GLY A 78 15.89 37.42 -10.68
N PRO A 79 17.18 37.25 -11.06
CA PRO A 79 17.55 36.40 -12.19
C PRO A 79 17.25 34.92 -11.90
N VAL A 80 17.24 34.10 -12.99
CA VAL A 80 17.19 32.63 -12.89
C VAL A 80 18.31 32.14 -11.99
N VAL A 81 18.00 31.27 -11.05
CA VAL A 81 18.94 30.72 -10.07
C VAL A 81 19.31 29.29 -10.43
N ASP A 82 20.61 29.02 -10.59
CA ASP A 82 21.10 27.63 -10.71
C ASP A 82 21.33 27.02 -9.32
N LEU A 83 20.39 26.16 -8.88
CA LEU A 83 20.45 25.48 -7.59
C LEU A 83 21.63 24.52 -7.48
N ALA A 84 22.09 23.94 -8.61
CA ALA A 84 23.23 23.04 -8.62
C ALA A 84 24.56 23.75 -8.31
N ALA A 85 24.63 25.04 -8.60
CA ALA A 85 25.82 25.87 -8.35
C ALA A 85 25.82 26.53 -6.95
N LEU A 86 24.68 26.52 -6.23
CA LEU A 86 24.59 27.11 -4.90
C LEU A 86 25.08 26.15 -3.81
N ASP A 87 25.78 26.71 -2.81
CA ASP A 87 26.04 25.97 -1.59
C ASP A 87 24.74 25.68 -0.83
N PRO A 88 24.38 24.41 -0.58
CA PRO A 88 23.16 24.02 0.13
C PRO A 88 23.03 24.60 1.54
N GLU A 89 24.12 24.99 2.19
CA GLU A 89 24.15 25.60 3.52
C GLU A 89 24.08 27.13 3.45
N SER A 90 24.12 27.73 2.26
CA SER A 90 24.01 29.16 2.06
C SER A 90 22.65 29.71 2.47
N LYS A 91 22.60 30.98 2.86
CA LYS A 91 21.33 31.66 3.16
C LYS A 91 20.41 31.67 1.94
N ALA A 92 20.95 31.90 0.73
CA ALA A 92 20.19 31.92 -0.51
C ALA A 92 19.45 30.60 -0.74
N TYR A 93 20.12 29.45 -0.52
CA TYR A 93 19.47 28.14 -0.64
C TYR A 93 18.42 27.91 0.45
N ARG A 94 18.71 28.29 1.69
CA ARG A 94 17.76 28.13 2.81
C ARG A 94 16.51 28.97 2.66
N ASP A 95 16.60 30.15 2.03
CA ASP A 95 15.44 31.00 1.72
C ASP A 95 14.55 30.37 0.62
N ILE A 96 15.13 29.59 -0.31
CA ILE A 96 14.42 28.84 -1.37
C ILE A 96 13.80 27.56 -0.79
N ARG A 97 14.60 26.76 -0.06
CA ARG A 97 14.18 25.50 0.54
C ARG A 97 13.15 25.70 1.65
N GLY A 98 11.92 25.21 1.47
CA GLY A 98 10.78 25.41 2.36
C GLY A 98 10.00 26.70 2.12
N GLY A 99 10.65 27.76 1.58
CA GLY A 99 10.00 29.03 1.27
C GLY A 99 9.40 29.09 -0.14
N ARG A 100 10.15 28.63 -1.15
CA ARG A 100 9.75 28.67 -2.57
C ARG A 100 9.57 27.28 -3.17
N ILE A 101 10.40 26.32 -2.76
CA ILE A 101 10.28 24.88 -3.09
C ILE A 101 10.05 24.13 -1.78
N SER A 102 8.97 23.38 -1.70
CA SER A 102 8.67 22.50 -0.57
C SER A 102 8.58 21.05 -0.99
N ILE A 103 8.77 20.14 -0.03
CA ILE A 103 8.71 18.69 -0.29
C ILE A 103 7.77 17.99 0.70
N ILE A 104 6.99 17.06 0.19
CA ILE A 104 6.28 16.02 0.93
C ILE A 104 7.10 14.74 0.79
N PHE A 105 7.60 14.21 1.91
CA PHE A 105 8.42 13.00 1.93
C PHE A 105 7.56 11.73 1.89
N GLN A 106 8.16 10.64 1.43
CA GLN A 106 7.52 9.33 1.26
C GLN A 106 6.92 8.76 2.57
N GLU A 107 7.59 8.97 3.72
CA GLU A 107 7.16 8.41 5.00
C GLU A 107 6.73 9.51 5.99
N PRO A 108 5.40 9.65 6.28
CA PRO A 108 4.93 10.62 7.28
C PRO A 108 5.41 10.34 8.71
N MET A 109 5.75 9.06 8.99
CA MET A 109 6.20 8.64 10.33
C MET A 109 7.59 9.15 10.69
N THR A 110 8.46 9.28 9.70
CA THR A 110 9.86 9.74 9.87
C THR A 110 9.99 11.23 9.61
N SER A 111 9.04 11.85 8.89
CA SER A 111 9.06 13.26 8.51
C SER A 111 8.55 14.20 9.60
N LEU A 112 7.68 13.72 10.50
CA LEU A 112 7.17 14.48 11.63
C LEU A 112 7.87 14.06 12.92
N SER A 113 8.35 15.06 13.70
CA SER A 113 8.94 14.82 15.00
C SER A 113 7.88 14.32 16.00
N ALA A 114 8.10 13.14 16.57
CA ALA A 114 7.21 12.58 17.58
C ALA A 114 7.19 13.37 18.91
N LEU A 115 8.21 14.21 19.14
CA LEU A 115 8.39 14.97 20.37
C LEU A 115 7.73 16.35 20.37
N HIS A 116 7.27 16.82 19.20
CA HIS A 116 6.66 18.13 19.01
C HIS A 116 5.23 18.00 18.51
N THR A 117 4.36 18.93 18.94
CA THR A 117 2.99 18.96 18.42
C THR A 117 2.96 19.33 16.93
N VAL A 118 1.90 18.97 16.24
CA VAL A 118 1.70 19.32 14.83
C VAL A 118 1.77 20.84 14.63
N GLY A 119 1.12 21.60 15.52
CA GLY A 119 1.15 23.06 15.46
C GLY A 119 2.56 23.63 15.59
N ASN A 120 3.37 23.12 16.52
CA ASN A 120 4.75 23.60 16.68
C ASN A 120 5.56 23.43 15.40
N GLN A 121 5.44 22.28 14.72
CA GLN A 121 6.20 22.00 13.50
C GLN A 121 5.74 22.86 12.31
N ILE A 122 4.43 23.09 12.15
CA ILE A 122 3.90 23.99 11.11
C ILE A 122 4.30 25.44 11.37
N ILE A 123 4.20 25.91 12.63
CA ILE A 123 4.58 27.27 13.03
C ILE A 123 6.09 27.49 12.86
N GLU A 124 6.91 26.50 13.17
CA GLU A 124 8.36 26.56 12.97
C GLU A 124 8.69 26.77 11.48
N ALA A 125 8.15 25.94 10.58
CA ALA A 125 8.33 26.06 9.13
C ALA A 125 7.94 27.48 8.65
N LEU A 126 6.81 28.02 9.11
CA LEU A 126 6.36 29.36 8.75
C LEU A 126 7.32 30.46 9.24
N ARG A 127 7.78 30.39 10.48
CA ARG A 127 8.63 31.42 11.10
C ARG A 127 10.06 31.43 10.58
N LEU A 128 10.55 30.32 10.03
CA LEU A 128 11.85 30.26 9.34
C LEU A 128 11.86 31.14 8.09
N HIS A 129 10.73 31.28 7.39
CA HIS A 129 10.63 31.99 6.10
C HIS A 129 9.86 33.31 6.16
N ARG A 130 9.10 33.57 7.23
CA ARG A 130 8.28 34.78 7.37
C ARG A 130 8.53 35.46 8.71
N LYS A 131 8.70 36.76 8.69
CA LYS A 131 8.74 37.58 9.89
C LYS A 131 7.31 37.78 10.42
N ILE A 132 6.84 36.83 11.22
CA ILE A 132 5.46 36.78 11.71
C ILE A 132 5.45 36.55 13.23
N GLY A 133 4.51 37.19 13.93
CA GLY A 133 4.36 37.04 15.37
C GLY A 133 3.80 35.64 15.77
N PRO A 134 4.03 35.21 17.04
CA PRO A 134 3.59 33.87 17.46
C PRO A 134 2.08 33.63 17.34
N LYS A 135 1.26 34.66 17.66
CA LYS A 135 -0.20 34.58 17.59
C LYS A 135 -0.67 34.42 16.14
N GLU A 136 -0.21 35.31 15.27
CA GLU A 136 -0.54 35.30 13.85
C GLU A 136 -0.05 33.99 13.17
N ALA A 137 1.15 33.50 13.54
CA ALA A 137 1.64 32.22 13.06
C ALA A 137 0.72 31.04 13.47
N GLY A 138 0.16 31.10 14.69
CA GLY A 138 -0.83 30.12 15.15
C GLY A 138 -2.13 30.17 14.34
N GLU A 139 -2.64 31.37 14.05
CA GLU A 139 -3.86 31.56 13.24
C GLU A 139 -3.65 31.05 11.79
N VAL A 140 -2.49 31.31 11.17
CA VAL A 140 -2.15 30.81 9.84
C VAL A 140 -2.03 29.27 9.84
N ALA A 141 -1.39 28.69 10.86
CA ALA A 141 -1.25 27.25 11.00
C ALA A 141 -2.62 26.56 11.20
N GLU A 142 -3.51 27.16 12.00
CA GLU A 142 -4.88 26.67 12.20
C GLU A 142 -5.68 26.73 10.91
N ALA A 143 -5.63 27.83 10.17
CA ALA A 143 -6.28 27.99 8.88
C ALA A 143 -5.76 26.94 7.87
N MET A 144 -4.44 26.70 7.82
CA MET A 144 -3.84 25.70 6.94
C MET A 144 -4.32 24.28 7.30
N LEU A 145 -4.40 23.93 8.58
CA LEU A 145 -4.98 22.64 9.02
C LEU A 145 -6.47 22.54 8.61
N GLY A 146 -7.22 23.64 8.62
CA GLY A 146 -8.57 23.69 8.08
C GLY A 146 -8.61 23.40 6.56
N HIS A 147 -7.72 24.04 5.78
CA HIS A 147 -7.63 23.83 4.33
C HIS A 147 -7.27 22.39 3.95
N VAL A 148 -6.42 21.72 4.73
CA VAL A 148 -6.11 20.30 4.50
C VAL A 148 -7.15 19.35 5.10
N GLY A 149 -8.28 19.88 5.61
CA GLY A 149 -9.45 19.10 6.03
C GLY A 149 -9.32 18.41 7.40
N PHE A 150 -8.66 19.03 8.36
CA PHE A 150 -8.77 18.58 9.74
C PHE A 150 -10.14 18.93 10.33
N PRO A 151 -10.83 17.97 11.00
CA PRO A 151 -12.17 18.21 11.55
C PRO A 151 -12.19 19.24 12.70
N HIS A 152 -11.09 19.34 13.45
CA HIS A 152 -10.92 20.28 14.57
C HIS A 152 -9.52 20.91 14.53
N PRO A 153 -9.26 21.92 13.66
CA PRO A 153 -7.92 22.49 13.44
C PRO A 153 -7.25 23.01 14.72
N GLY A 154 -7.98 23.75 15.55
CA GLY A 154 -7.46 24.31 16.80
C GLY A 154 -7.05 23.24 17.83
N ARG A 155 -7.72 22.07 17.85
CA ARG A 155 -7.29 20.93 18.66
C ARG A 155 -6.08 20.25 18.05
N ALA A 156 -6.05 20.11 16.72
CA ALA A 156 -4.97 19.48 15.99
C ALA A 156 -3.61 20.17 16.21
N LEU A 157 -3.57 21.50 16.38
CA LEU A 157 -2.36 22.24 16.74
C LEU A 157 -1.66 21.71 18.00
N LYS A 158 -2.43 21.18 18.97
CA LYS A 158 -1.94 20.68 20.26
C LYS A 158 -1.73 19.16 20.28
N THR A 159 -2.02 18.48 19.18
CA THR A 159 -1.94 17.01 19.04
C THR A 159 -0.55 16.59 18.59
N TYR A 160 -0.06 15.47 19.10
CA TYR A 160 1.21 14.89 18.66
C TYR A 160 0.99 13.96 17.44
N PRO A 161 2.00 13.82 16.57
CA PRO A 161 1.87 12.97 15.36
C PRO A 161 1.44 11.53 15.64
N PHE A 162 1.90 10.91 16.71
CA PHE A 162 1.55 9.53 17.08
C PHE A 162 0.08 9.36 17.51
N GLU A 163 -0.62 10.44 17.83
CA GLU A 163 -2.05 10.43 18.17
C GLU A 163 -2.96 10.49 16.93
N LEU A 164 -2.39 10.74 15.74
CA LEU A 164 -3.09 10.88 14.48
C LEU A 164 -3.15 9.55 13.71
N SER A 165 -4.21 9.36 12.92
CA SER A 165 -4.27 8.31 11.90
C SER A 165 -3.26 8.57 10.76
N GLY A 166 -2.96 7.56 9.93
CA GLY A 166 -2.07 7.69 8.78
C GLY A 166 -2.47 8.84 7.85
N GLY A 167 -3.73 8.91 7.45
CA GLY A 167 -4.24 9.98 6.59
C GLY A 167 -4.19 11.38 7.23
N LEU A 168 -4.42 11.51 8.55
CA LEU A 168 -4.28 12.79 9.24
C LEU A 168 -2.81 13.21 9.39
N ARG A 169 -1.88 12.26 9.56
CA ARG A 169 -0.44 12.56 9.54
C ARG A 169 0.00 13.07 8.17
N GLN A 170 -0.49 12.43 7.10
CA GLN A 170 -0.23 12.88 5.73
C GLN A 170 -0.73 14.31 5.51
N ARG A 171 -1.97 14.62 5.94
CA ARG A 171 -2.52 15.97 5.86
C ARG A 171 -1.72 16.98 6.69
N ALA A 172 -1.21 16.60 7.87
CA ALA A 172 -0.35 17.46 8.68
C ALA A 172 0.98 17.76 7.96
N MET A 173 1.58 16.77 7.30
CA MET A 173 2.79 16.94 6.49
C MET A 173 2.52 17.85 5.28
N ILE A 174 1.38 17.68 4.60
CA ILE A 174 0.95 18.57 3.51
C ILE A 174 0.78 20.00 4.03
N ALA A 175 0.13 20.20 5.19
CA ALA A 175 -0.02 21.52 5.82
C ALA A 175 1.32 22.19 6.10
N MET A 176 2.28 21.42 6.64
CA MET A 176 3.64 21.90 6.92
C MET A 176 4.38 22.31 5.63
N ALA A 177 4.25 21.51 4.56
CA ALA A 177 4.87 21.81 3.27
C ALA A 177 4.27 23.06 2.59
N LEU A 178 2.98 23.30 2.77
CA LEU A 178 2.25 24.36 2.05
C LEU A 178 2.08 25.67 2.83
N VAL A 179 2.39 25.69 4.13
CA VAL A 179 2.16 26.88 4.99
C VAL A 179 2.88 28.14 4.49
N CYS A 180 4.02 27.99 3.81
CA CYS A 180 4.78 29.07 3.19
C CYS A 180 4.28 29.47 1.80
N ARG A 181 3.30 28.77 1.21
CA ARG A 181 2.79 28.94 -0.17
C ARG A 181 3.92 28.86 -1.19
N PRO A 182 4.54 27.69 -1.38
CA PRO A 182 5.64 27.51 -2.31
C PRO A 182 5.20 27.72 -3.76
N ALA A 183 6.14 28.05 -4.65
CA ALA A 183 5.91 28.06 -6.10
C ALA A 183 5.94 26.64 -6.69
N LEU A 184 6.77 25.74 -6.12
CA LEU A 184 6.90 24.34 -6.48
C LEU A 184 6.71 23.45 -5.25
N LEU A 185 5.80 22.49 -5.37
CA LEU A 185 5.66 21.38 -4.44
C LEU A 185 6.26 20.11 -5.06
N ILE A 186 7.23 19.51 -4.41
CA ILE A 186 7.72 18.17 -4.73
C ILE A 186 6.93 17.19 -3.84
N ALA A 187 6.22 16.24 -4.44
CA ALA A 187 5.47 15.22 -3.73
C ALA A 187 6.09 13.84 -4.01
N ASP A 188 6.96 13.39 -3.10
CA ASP A 188 7.66 12.11 -3.23
C ASP A 188 6.80 10.99 -2.62
N GLU A 189 6.14 10.23 -3.49
CA GLU A 189 5.20 9.15 -3.16
C GLU A 189 4.12 9.57 -2.13
N PRO A 190 3.34 10.63 -2.38
CA PRO A 190 2.49 11.26 -1.37
C PRO A 190 1.32 10.38 -0.89
N THR A 191 1.04 9.28 -1.56
CA THR A 191 -0.09 8.37 -1.27
C THR A 191 0.33 6.94 -0.95
N THR A 192 1.64 6.65 -0.92
CA THR A 192 2.16 5.32 -0.60
C THR A 192 1.72 4.89 0.81
N ALA A 193 1.35 3.61 0.96
CA ALA A 193 0.82 3.01 2.19
C ALA A 193 -0.52 3.60 2.72
N LEU A 194 -1.25 4.34 1.88
CA LEU A 194 -2.63 4.76 2.17
C LEU A 194 -3.62 3.82 1.48
N ASP A 195 -4.79 3.65 2.09
CA ASP A 195 -5.90 2.98 1.41
C ASP A 195 -6.48 3.85 0.27
N VAL A 196 -7.20 3.21 -0.65
CA VAL A 196 -7.66 3.84 -1.89
C VAL A 196 -8.56 5.07 -1.66
N THR A 197 -9.38 5.05 -0.61
CA THR A 197 -10.28 6.17 -0.29
C THR A 197 -9.53 7.37 0.27
N ILE A 198 -8.55 7.14 1.15
CA ILE A 198 -7.66 8.21 1.66
C ILE A 198 -6.76 8.71 0.54
N GLN A 199 -6.22 7.83 -0.32
CA GLN A 199 -5.45 8.20 -1.50
C GLN A 199 -6.24 9.16 -2.40
N ALA A 200 -7.48 8.82 -2.79
CA ALA A 200 -8.32 9.68 -3.61
C ALA A 200 -8.56 11.05 -2.96
N LYS A 201 -8.83 11.09 -1.65
CA LYS A 201 -9.00 12.34 -0.87
C LYS A 201 -7.74 13.21 -0.86
N ILE A 202 -6.54 12.61 -0.78
CA ILE A 202 -5.28 13.34 -0.82
C ILE A 202 -4.99 13.87 -2.23
N LEU A 203 -5.25 13.09 -3.28
CA LEU A 203 -5.08 13.54 -4.66
C LEU A 203 -5.99 14.73 -4.97
N LYS A 204 -7.27 14.65 -4.57
CA LYS A 204 -8.20 15.78 -4.69
C LYS A 204 -7.68 17.01 -3.94
N LEU A 205 -7.28 16.84 -2.70
CA LEU A 205 -6.73 17.93 -1.88
C LEU A 205 -5.53 18.61 -2.58
N LEU A 206 -4.60 17.84 -3.14
CA LEU A 206 -3.45 18.39 -3.85
C LEU A 206 -3.86 19.17 -5.11
N LYS A 207 -4.85 18.68 -5.89
CA LYS A 207 -5.42 19.39 -7.04
C LYS A 207 -6.09 20.71 -6.64
N ASP A 208 -6.95 20.67 -5.62
CA ASP A 208 -7.66 21.85 -5.13
C ASP A 208 -6.68 22.93 -4.61
N LEU A 209 -5.64 22.50 -3.87
CA LEU A 209 -4.59 23.39 -3.38
C LEU A 209 -3.70 23.92 -4.51
N GLN A 210 -3.38 23.12 -5.51
CA GLN A 210 -2.66 23.55 -6.71
C GLN A 210 -3.41 24.68 -7.42
N ALA A 211 -4.71 24.47 -7.68
CA ALA A 211 -5.56 25.47 -8.33
C ALA A 211 -5.68 26.76 -7.50
N SER A 212 -5.88 26.65 -6.18
CA SER A 212 -6.07 27.80 -5.30
C SER A 212 -4.80 28.61 -5.05
N LEU A 213 -3.64 27.96 -4.99
CA LEU A 213 -2.34 28.59 -4.71
C LEU A 213 -1.57 28.94 -5.99
N GLY A 214 -1.96 28.42 -7.15
CA GLY A 214 -1.28 28.61 -8.43
C GLY A 214 0.14 27.99 -8.47
N MET A 215 0.39 26.96 -7.64
CA MET A 215 1.69 26.30 -7.54
C MET A 215 1.88 25.23 -8.61
N ALA A 216 3.12 24.91 -8.96
CA ALA A 216 3.46 23.74 -9.75
C ALA A 216 3.68 22.52 -8.85
N ILE A 217 3.47 21.31 -9.38
CA ILE A 217 3.71 20.06 -8.66
C ILE A 217 4.69 19.18 -9.46
N LEU A 218 5.75 18.71 -8.81
CA LEU A 218 6.55 17.57 -9.25
C LEU A 218 6.16 16.36 -8.42
N ILE A 219 5.33 15.47 -8.98
CA ILE A 219 4.91 14.25 -8.29
C ILE A 219 5.82 13.09 -8.67
N ILE A 220 6.35 12.41 -7.68
CA ILE A 220 7.15 11.19 -7.84
C ILE A 220 6.29 10.04 -7.39
N THR A 221 6.07 9.06 -8.26
CA THR A 221 5.26 7.88 -7.94
C THR A 221 5.61 6.70 -8.85
N HIS A 222 5.30 5.51 -8.40
CA HIS A 222 5.31 4.30 -9.20
C HIS A 222 3.88 3.87 -9.61
N ASP A 223 2.85 4.55 -9.10
CA ASP A 223 1.43 4.26 -9.37
C ASP A 223 0.96 5.01 -10.63
N LEU A 224 0.76 4.27 -11.73
CA LEU A 224 0.31 4.82 -13.00
C LEU A 224 -1.15 5.32 -12.95
N GLY A 225 -1.97 4.80 -12.05
CA GLY A 225 -3.31 5.33 -11.80
C GLY A 225 -3.26 6.74 -11.21
N VAL A 226 -2.33 6.99 -10.28
CA VAL A 226 -2.09 8.34 -9.75
C VAL A 226 -1.60 9.28 -10.86
N VAL A 227 -0.70 8.82 -11.72
CA VAL A 227 -0.18 9.60 -12.86
C VAL A 227 -1.30 10.00 -13.81
N ALA A 228 -2.15 9.04 -14.22
CA ALA A 228 -3.27 9.28 -15.13
C ALA A 228 -4.25 10.33 -14.60
N ASN A 229 -4.37 10.44 -13.27
CA ASN A 229 -5.29 11.36 -12.63
C ASN A 229 -4.70 12.73 -12.25
N MET A 230 -3.36 12.86 -12.19
CA MET A 230 -2.73 14.06 -11.65
C MET A 230 -1.86 14.82 -12.65
N ALA A 231 -1.21 14.11 -13.58
CA ALA A 231 -0.14 14.70 -14.39
C ALA A 231 -0.63 15.37 -15.66
N ASP A 232 0.05 16.45 -16.05
CA ASP A 232 -0.03 17.06 -17.38
C ASP A 232 1.08 16.51 -18.29
N GLU A 233 2.30 16.38 -17.76
CA GLU A 233 3.46 15.82 -18.43
C GLU A 233 4.06 14.67 -17.60
N VAL A 234 4.61 13.66 -18.25
CA VAL A 234 5.18 12.48 -17.61
C VAL A 234 6.62 12.28 -18.06
N VAL A 235 7.49 11.95 -17.11
CA VAL A 235 8.90 11.62 -17.33
C VAL A 235 9.16 10.22 -16.79
N VAL A 236 9.45 9.27 -17.66
CA VAL A 236 9.65 7.86 -17.30
C VAL A 236 11.13 7.56 -17.13
N MET A 237 11.51 7.12 -15.93
CA MET A 237 12.90 6.86 -15.57
C MET A 237 13.20 5.37 -15.36
N TYR A 238 14.37 4.96 -15.80
CA TYR A 238 14.92 3.64 -15.51
C TYR A 238 16.44 3.70 -15.36
N ARG A 239 16.96 3.18 -14.25
CA ARG A 239 18.41 3.12 -13.95
C ARG A 239 19.15 4.43 -14.17
N GLY A 240 18.61 5.51 -13.63
CA GLY A 240 19.21 6.84 -13.66
C GLY A 240 19.07 7.60 -14.98
N ARG A 241 18.32 7.10 -15.95
CA ARG A 241 18.09 7.74 -17.26
C ARG A 241 16.62 7.93 -17.58
N ILE A 242 16.30 8.92 -18.37
CA ILE A 242 14.96 9.06 -18.96
C ILE A 242 14.84 8.09 -20.14
N MET A 243 13.80 7.31 -20.11
CA MET A 243 13.45 6.36 -21.19
C MET A 243 12.49 6.99 -22.18
N GLU A 244 11.49 7.73 -21.69
CA GLU A 244 10.50 8.43 -22.48
C GLU A 244 9.94 9.60 -21.67
N SER A 245 9.55 10.69 -22.33
CA SER A 245 8.85 11.82 -21.73
C SER A 245 7.90 12.46 -22.73
N GLY A 246 6.75 12.94 -22.26
CA GLY A 246 5.74 13.56 -23.11
C GLY A 246 4.52 14.04 -22.33
N GLN A 247 3.51 14.49 -23.07
CA GLN A 247 2.19 14.77 -22.50
C GLN A 247 1.55 13.48 -22.03
N LEU A 248 0.61 13.57 -21.08
CA LEU A 248 -0.07 12.42 -20.50
C LEU A 248 -0.61 11.45 -21.55
N GLY A 249 -1.37 11.94 -22.55
CA GLY A 249 -1.92 11.11 -23.64
C GLY A 249 -0.85 10.43 -24.49
N ASP A 250 0.30 11.06 -24.76
CA ASP A 250 1.36 10.43 -25.54
C ASP A 250 1.95 9.21 -24.80
N ILE A 251 2.07 9.31 -23.47
CA ILE A 251 2.66 8.26 -22.63
C ILE A 251 1.71 7.06 -22.47
N PHE A 252 0.40 7.29 -22.35
CA PHE A 252 -0.57 6.22 -22.13
C PHE A 252 -1.10 5.61 -23.43
N ASP A 253 -1.42 6.44 -24.43
CA ASP A 253 -2.06 5.96 -25.66
C ASP A 253 -1.04 5.51 -26.73
N ARG A 254 0.13 6.15 -26.77
CA ARG A 254 1.15 5.96 -27.80
C ARG A 254 2.55 5.71 -27.24
N PRO A 255 2.71 4.80 -26.26
CA PRO A 255 4.02 4.51 -25.68
C PRO A 255 4.97 3.99 -26.77
N THR A 256 6.18 4.55 -26.84
CA THR A 256 7.18 4.18 -27.85
C THR A 256 8.25 3.26 -27.25
N HIS A 257 8.78 3.61 -26.08
CA HIS A 257 9.89 2.88 -25.46
C HIS A 257 9.45 1.52 -24.90
N PRO A 258 10.21 0.43 -25.17
CA PRO A 258 9.85 -0.93 -24.68
C PRO A 258 9.67 -1.03 -23.17
N TYR A 259 10.46 -0.27 -22.38
CA TYR A 259 10.34 -0.25 -20.93
C TYR A 259 8.98 0.31 -20.48
N LEU A 260 8.50 1.41 -21.08
CA LEU A 260 7.20 2.00 -20.75
C LEU A 260 6.06 1.04 -21.12
N LYS A 261 6.11 0.41 -22.31
CA LYS A 261 5.14 -0.62 -22.71
C LYS A 261 5.07 -1.75 -21.67
N ALA A 262 6.23 -2.27 -21.27
CA ALA A 262 6.30 -3.33 -20.27
C ALA A 262 5.79 -2.87 -18.89
N LEU A 263 6.05 -1.61 -18.51
CA LEU A 263 5.56 -1.04 -17.25
C LEU A 263 4.02 -0.94 -17.24
N LEU A 264 3.41 -0.45 -18.34
CA LEU A 264 1.96 -0.39 -18.51
C LEU A 264 1.29 -1.78 -18.48
N HIS A 265 1.90 -2.79 -19.10
CA HIS A 265 1.40 -4.17 -19.08
C HIS A 265 1.62 -4.91 -17.75
N ALA A 266 2.44 -4.38 -16.86
CA ALA A 266 2.67 -4.95 -15.53
C ALA A 266 1.64 -4.49 -14.49
N VAL A 267 0.84 -3.45 -14.76
CA VAL A 267 -0.20 -2.96 -13.85
C VAL A 267 -1.42 -3.88 -13.90
N PRO A 268 -1.93 -4.38 -12.75
CA PRO A 268 -3.23 -5.06 -12.70
C PRO A 268 -4.36 -4.09 -13.09
N ARG A 269 -5.25 -4.53 -13.97
CA ARG A 269 -6.40 -3.75 -14.46
C ARG A 269 -7.68 -4.57 -14.34
N PHE A 270 -8.81 -3.89 -14.15
CA PHE A 270 -10.12 -4.55 -14.02
C PHE A 270 -10.68 -5.14 -15.34
N ASP A 271 -10.16 -4.69 -16.48
CA ASP A 271 -10.54 -5.16 -17.83
C ASP A 271 -9.79 -6.42 -18.29
N MET A 272 -8.94 -7.00 -17.43
CA MET A 272 -8.17 -8.19 -17.77
C MET A 272 -9.07 -9.41 -17.95
N LYS A 273 -8.86 -10.14 -19.07
CA LYS A 273 -9.63 -11.35 -19.37
C LYS A 273 -9.31 -12.49 -18.39
N PRO A 274 -10.27 -13.37 -18.10
CA PRO A 274 -10.00 -14.58 -17.31
C PRO A 274 -8.83 -15.37 -17.88
N GLY A 275 -7.83 -15.67 -17.05
CA GLY A 275 -6.61 -16.38 -17.47
C GLY A 275 -5.51 -15.50 -18.06
N GLU A 276 -5.75 -14.23 -18.34
CA GLU A 276 -4.71 -13.29 -18.76
C GLU A 276 -3.67 -13.11 -17.65
N ARG A 277 -2.39 -13.02 -18.03
CA ARG A 277 -1.27 -12.87 -17.08
C ARG A 277 -0.68 -11.49 -17.17
N LEU A 278 -0.32 -10.94 -16.01
CA LEU A 278 0.50 -9.73 -15.95
C LEU A 278 1.83 -9.99 -16.66
N GLN A 279 2.31 -9.01 -17.41
CA GLN A 279 3.59 -9.09 -18.14
C GLN A 279 4.66 -8.28 -17.38
N PRO A 280 5.40 -8.90 -16.45
CA PRO A 280 6.46 -8.19 -15.74
C PRO A 280 7.63 -7.92 -16.70
N ILE A 281 8.39 -6.86 -16.42
CA ILE A 281 9.60 -6.51 -17.19
C ILE A 281 10.62 -7.65 -17.20
N ARG A 282 10.62 -8.47 -16.15
CA ARG A 282 11.45 -9.68 -16.03
C ARG A 282 10.63 -10.80 -15.45
N GLU A 283 10.64 -11.96 -16.09
CA GLU A 283 9.97 -13.14 -15.57
C GLU A 283 10.78 -13.85 -14.48
N ILE A 284 10.07 -14.42 -13.52
CA ILE A 284 10.66 -15.35 -12.55
C ILE A 284 10.71 -16.73 -13.18
N LYS A 285 11.91 -17.26 -13.38
CA LYS A 285 12.10 -18.66 -13.78
C LYS A 285 12.00 -19.54 -12.53
N SER A 286 10.80 -19.99 -12.21
CA SER A 286 10.54 -20.92 -11.11
C SER A 286 10.89 -22.35 -11.54
N GLN A 287 11.62 -23.09 -10.69
CA GLN A 287 11.93 -24.50 -10.90
C GLN A 287 10.83 -25.39 -10.28
N GLU A 288 10.71 -26.62 -10.78
CA GLU A 288 9.85 -27.60 -10.15
C GLU A 288 10.50 -28.14 -8.87
N GLY A 289 9.68 -28.31 -7.83
CA GLY A 289 10.13 -28.76 -6.52
C GLY A 289 9.58 -30.15 -6.19
N GLY A 290 10.44 -31.17 -6.23
CA GLY A 290 10.04 -32.55 -5.90
C GLY A 290 9.75 -32.77 -4.42
N LEU A 291 10.54 -32.15 -3.54
CA LEU A 291 10.34 -32.26 -2.10
C LEU A 291 9.09 -31.50 -1.64
N LEU A 292 8.77 -30.35 -2.23
CA LEU A 292 7.54 -29.61 -1.94
C LEU A 292 6.30 -30.33 -2.43
N ALA A 293 6.37 -30.95 -3.62
CA ALA A 293 5.27 -31.73 -4.19
C ALA A 293 4.97 -33.02 -3.40
N ALA A 294 5.95 -33.56 -2.67
CA ALA A 294 5.79 -34.73 -1.80
C ALA A 294 4.94 -34.44 -0.54
N LYS A 295 3.85 -33.67 -0.70
CA LYS A 295 2.86 -33.39 0.34
C LYS A 295 1.94 -34.61 0.48
N GLN A 296 1.53 -34.89 1.72
CA GLN A 296 0.53 -35.94 1.99
C GLN A 296 -0.77 -35.62 1.21
N ALA A 297 -1.19 -36.54 0.36
CA ALA A 297 -2.42 -36.38 -0.41
C ALA A 297 -3.66 -36.24 0.50
N TRP A 298 -4.63 -35.48 0.04
CA TRP A 298 -5.92 -35.40 0.71
C TRP A 298 -6.71 -36.70 0.47
N PRO A 299 -7.29 -37.29 1.51
CA PRO A 299 -8.15 -38.46 1.36
C PRO A 299 -9.34 -38.15 0.45
N LYS A 300 -9.76 -39.11 -0.35
CA LYS A 300 -10.99 -38.98 -1.16
C LYS A 300 -12.18 -38.73 -0.22
N GLY A 301 -12.98 -37.72 -0.52
CA GLY A 301 -14.15 -37.36 0.28
C GLY A 301 -13.85 -36.48 1.53
N ALA A 302 -12.60 -36.12 1.78
CA ALA A 302 -12.28 -35.24 2.93
C ALA A 302 -12.96 -33.84 2.83
N ASP A 303 -13.24 -33.38 1.61
CA ASP A 303 -13.98 -32.14 1.36
C ASP A 303 -15.46 -32.23 1.76
N ALA A 304 -16.03 -33.44 1.85
CA ALA A 304 -17.40 -33.65 2.33
C ALA A 304 -17.58 -33.35 3.82
N ALA A 305 -16.47 -33.32 4.59
CA ALA A 305 -16.50 -32.91 6.01
C ALA A 305 -16.71 -31.40 6.20
N GLY A 306 -16.57 -30.60 5.14
CA GLY A 306 -16.74 -29.17 5.18
C GLY A 306 -15.62 -28.38 4.49
N PRO A 307 -15.69 -27.04 4.50
CA PRO A 307 -14.66 -26.17 3.93
C PRO A 307 -13.31 -26.36 4.65
N LEU A 308 -12.22 -25.89 4.04
CA LEU A 308 -10.90 -25.96 4.67
C LEU A 308 -10.85 -25.17 5.98
N LEU A 309 -11.48 -23.98 6.01
CA LEU A 309 -11.61 -23.13 7.19
C LEU A 309 -13.05 -22.64 7.28
N SER A 310 -13.68 -22.78 8.46
CA SER A 310 -14.94 -22.15 8.83
C SER A 310 -14.70 -21.21 10.00
N VAL A 311 -15.15 -19.97 9.88
CA VAL A 311 -15.10 -18.93 10.92
C VAL A 311 -16.53 -18.54 11.22
N GLU A 312 -16.93 -18.57 12.48
CA GLU A 312 -18.31 -18.34 12.91
C GLU A 312 -18.36 -17.38 14.09
N HIS A 313 -19.04 -16.25 13.89
CA HIS A 313 -19.34 -15.26 14.92
C HIS A 313 -18.12 -14.76 15.71
N VAL A 314 -16.96 -14.64 15.03
CA VAL A 314 -15.71 -14.26 15.70
C VAL A 314 -15.72 -12.78 16.01
N THR A 315 -15.42 -12.47 17.30
CA THR A 315 -15.41 -11.10 17.82
C THR A 315 -14.11 -10.81 18.57
N LYS A 316 -13.59 -9.58 18.43
CA LYS A 316 -12.43 -9.06 19.16
C LYS A 316 -12.60 -7.62 19.57
N ARG A 317 -12.47 -7.38 20.89
CA ARG A 317 -12.55 -6.07 21.52
C ARG A 317 -11.23 -5.73 22.20
N PHE A 318 -10.70 -4.54 21.95
CA PHE A 318 -9.52 -4.01 22.63
C PHE A 318 -9.93 -2.93 23.62
N GLN A 319 -9.41 -3.01 24.85
CA GLN A 319 -9.60 -1.97 25.85
C GLN A 319 -8.54 -0.90 25.69
N ILE A 320 -8.96 0.35 25.54
CA ILE A 320 -8.06 1.51 25.52
C ILE A 320 -7.94 2.04 26.94
N LYS A 321 -6.75 1.88 27.56
CA LYS A 321 -6.46 2.50 28.85
C LYS A 321 -6.33 4.01 28.67
N LYS A 322 -7.16 4.81 29.34
CA LYS A 322 -6.99 6.27 29.41
C LYS A 322 -5.75 6.63 30.20
N LYS A 323 -4.95 7.56 29.72
CA LYS A 323 -3.76 8.11 30.41
C LYS A 323 -4.08 8.93 31.68
N THR A 324 -5.33 9.36 31.88
CA THR A 324 -5.79 10.14 33.06
C THR A 324 -6.80 9.32 33.83
N GLY A 325 -6.52 9.09 35.11
CA GLY A 325 -7.19 8.13 36.02
C GLY A 325 -8.67 8.35 36.34
N PHE A 326 -9.42 9.19 35.63
CA PHE A 326 -10.86 9.37 35.80
C PHE A 326 -11.59 9.29 34.45
N GLY A 327 -12.46 8.30 34.29
CA GLY A 327 -13.36 8.08 33.16
C GLY A 327 -13.46 6.62 32.75
N GLU A 328 -14.61 6.19 32.21
CA GLU A 328 -14.84 4.83 31.71
C GLU A 328 -13.81 4.46 30.63
N ALA A 329 -13.28 3.23 30.72
CA ALA A 329 -12.37 2.67 29.72
C ALA A 329 -13.13 2.58 28.38
N SER A 330 -12.66 3.28 27.35
CA SER A 330 -13.23 3.11 26.02
C SER A 330 -12.74 1.80 25.41
N SER A 331 -13.64 1.02 24.83
CA SER A 331 -13.31 -0.20 24.09
C SER A 331 -13.45 0.04 22.59
N VAL A 332 -12.53 -0.51 21.80
CA VAL A 332 -12.65 -0.56 20.34
C VAL A 332 -12.95 -1.99 19.92
N LEU A 333 -14.03 -2.14 19.18
CA LEU A 333 -14.44 -3.40 18.57
C LEU A 333 -13.72 -3.51 17.21
N ALA A 334 -12.64 -4.30 17.19
CA ALA A 334 -11.79 -4.41 16.02
C ALA A 334 -12.27 -5.48 15.03
N VAL A 335 -12.94 -6.51 15.53
CA VAL A 335 -13.64 -7.54 14.74
C VAL A 335 -14.99 -7.77 15.42
N ASP A 336 -16.05 -7.69 14.66
CA ASP A 336 -17.43 -7.66 15.16
C ASP A 336 -18.30 -8.64 14.39
N ASP A 337 -18.58 -9.77 15.00
CA ASP A 337 -19.46 -10.81 14.46
C ASP A 337 -19.10 -11.24 13.03
N VAL A 338 -17.85 -11.66 12.83
CA VAL A 338 -17.35 -12.06 11.51
C VAL A 338 -17.55 -13.56 11.30
N SER A 339 -18.25 -13.91 10.22
CA SER A 339 -18.48 -15.29 9.78
C SER A 339 -18.15 -15.43 8.29
N PHE A 340 -17.38 -16.47 7.94
CA PHE A 340 -17.05 -16.81 6.55
C PHE A 340 -16.42 -18.21 6.45
N GLN A 341 -16.31 -18.69 5.21
CA GLN A 341 -15.69 -19.97 4.91
C GLN A 341 -14.64 -19.81 3.81
N VAL A 342 -13.56 -20.61 3.91
CA VAL A 342 -12.53 -20.74 2.87
C VAL A 342 -12.57 -22.15 2.32
N ARG A 343 -12.81 -22.29 1.02
CA ARG A 343 -12.82 -23.59 0.33
C ARG A 343 -11.39 -24.04 0.01
N ARG A 344 -11.16 -25.32 -0.02
CA ARG A 344 -9.84 -25.85 -0.41
C ARG A 344 -9.50 -25.48 -1.85
N GLY A 345 -8.29 -24.96 -2.07
CA GLY A 345 -7.80 -24.56 -3.39
C GLY A 345 -8.31 -23.21 -3.87
N GLU A 346 -9.17 -22.50 -3.10
CA GLU A 346 -9.57 -21.15 -3.48
C GLU A 346 -8.58 -20.08 -3.01
N CYS A 347 -8.61 -18.95 -3.67
CA CYS A 347 -8.04 -17.69 -3.18
C CYS A 347 -9.19 -16.78 -2.74
N LEU A 348 -9.40 -16.65 -1.44
CA LEU A 348 -10.37 -15.75 -0.88
C LEU A 348 -9.71 -14.40 -0.60
N GLY A 349 -10.15 -13.35 -1.31
CA GLY A 349 -9.70 -11.97 -1.10
C GLY A 349 -10.39 -11.34 0.11
N LEU A 350 -9.66 -10.59 0.93
CA LEU A 350 -10.20 -9.78 2.01
C LEU A 350 -9.75 -8.33 1.79
N VAL A 351 -10.71 -7.45 1.48
CA VAL A 351 -10.46 -6.04 1.17
C VAL A 351 -11.17 -5.10 2.14
N GLY A 352 -10.75 -3.85 2.19
CA GLY A 352 -11.33 -2.79 3.00
C GLY A 352 -10.29 -1.75 3.41
N GLU A 353 -10.72 -0.64 3.98
CA GLU A 353 -9.85 0.46 4.41
C GLU A 353 -8.86 0.04 5.49
N SER A 354 -7.79 0.83 5.65
CA SER A 354 -6.82 0.62 6.72
C SER A 354 -7.48 0.77 8.09
N GLY A 355 -7.20 -0.18 9.00
CA GLY A 355 -7.80 -0.19 10.34
C GLY A 355 -9.19 -0.82 10.44
N CYS A 356 -9.81 -1.32 9.36
CA CYS A 356 -11.13 -1.97 9.42
C CYS A 356 -11.12 -3.36 10.10
N GLY A 357 -9.95 -3.90 10.51
CA GLY A 357 -9.85 -5.16 11.26
C GLY A 357 -9.19 -6.34 10.54
N LYS A 358 -8.80 -6.24 9.27
CA LYS A 358 -8.21 -7.33 8.46
C LYS A 358 -7.02 -8.03 9.11
N THR A 359 -6.00 -7.26 9.51
CA THR A 359 -4.81 -7.80 10.20
C THR A 359 -5.15 -8.35 11.60
N THR A 360 -6.14 -7.80 12.29
CA THR A 360 -6.61 -8.35 13.57
C THR A 360 -7.24 -9.72 13.34
N LEU A 361 -8.12 -9.83 12.35
CA LEU A 361 -8.76 -11.10 11.98
C LEU A 361 -7.71 -12.16 11.63
N SER A 362 -6.74 -11.84 10.76
CA SER A 362 -5.68 -12.77 10.37
C SER A 362 -4.81 -13.24 11.55
N LYS A 363 -4.47 -12.34 12.48
CA LYS A 363 -3.75 -12.69 13.71
C LYS A 363 -4.57 -13.59 14.65
N MET A 364 -5.90 -13.43 14.69
CA MET A 364 -6.78 -14.32 15.45
C MET A 364 -6.81 -15.73 14.85
N LEU A 365 -6.92 -15.86 13.53
CA LEU A 365 -6.86 -17.15 12.83
C LEU A 365 -5.54 -17.89 13.12
N MET A 366 -4.43 -17.17 13.14
CA MET A 366 -3.10 -17.71 13.51
C MET A 366 -2.92 -17.98 15.00
N ARG A 367 -3.91 -17.66 15.85
CA ARG A 367 -3.76 -17.72 17.31
C ARG A 367 -2.57 -16.92 17.84
N ALA A 368 -2.23 -15.80 17.16
CA ALA A 368 -1.29 -14.82 17.67
C ALA A 368 -1.95 -13.87 18.69
N ILE A 369 -3.26 -13.67 18.56
CA ILE A 369 -4.14 -13.02 19.55
C ILE A 369 -5.37 -13.91 19.78
N SER A 370 -5.97 -13.84 20.98
CA SER A 370 -7.19 -14.58 21.30
C SER A 370 -8.42 -13.88 20.74
N ALA A 371 -9.39 -14.64 20.24
CA ALA A 371 -10.77 -14.19 20.07
C ALA A 371 -11.45 -14.02 21.42
N ASP A 372 -12.44 -13.13 21.51
CA ASP A 372 -13.27 -12.98 22.71
C ASP A 372 -14.51 -13.87 22.60
N GLU A 373 -15.07 -14.04 21.39
CA GLU A 373 -16.24 -14.86 21.08
C GLU A 373 -16.08 -15.56 19.72
N GLY A 374 -16.92 -16.57 19.45
CA GLY A 374 -16.99 -17.29 18.19
C GLY A 374 -16.16 -18.55 18.12
N SER A 375 -16.15 -19.18 16.93
CA SER A 375 -15.42 -20.43 16.66
C SER A 375 -14.62 -20.34 15.36
N VAL A 376 -13.52 -21.10 15.30
CA VAL A 376 -12.70 -21.29 14.10
C VAL A 376 -12.43 -22.78 13.93
N THR A 377 -13.04 -23.37 12.91
CA THR A 377 -12.89 -24.79 12.59
C THR A 377 -12.03 -24.99 11.35
N PHE A 378 -11.01 -25.83 11.47
CA PHE A 378 -10.12 -26.21 10.36
C PHE A 378 -10.32 -27.67 9.98
N ASN A 379 -10.53 -27.94 8.70
CA ASN A 379 -10.63 -29.30 8.17
C ASN A 379 -9.22 -29.85 7.86
N ASP A 380 -8.65 -30.63 8.79
CA ASP A 380 -7.38 -31.34 8.56
C ASP A 380 -7.68 -32.71 7.94
N ARG A 381 -7.84 -32.76 6.63
CA ARG A 381 -8.03 -33.98 5.83
C ARG A 381 -9.23 -34.83 6.25
N GLY A 382 -10.36 -34.17 6.52
CA GLY A 382 -11.61 -34.81 6.93
C GLY A 382 -11.81 -34.83 8.45
N LYS A 383 -10.80 -34.41 9.24
CA LYS A 383 -10.93 -34.22 10.68
C LYS A 383 -11.12 -32.74 10.99
N LEU A 384 -12.26 -32.39 11.55
CA LEU A 384 -12.54 -31.02 11.99
C LEU A 384 -11.82 -30.71 13.30
N LEU A 385 -11.07 -29.63 13.33
CA LEU A 385 -10.31 -29.18 14.49
C LEU A 385 -10.83 -27.80 14.92
N ASP A 386 -11.22 -27.66 16.19
CA ASP A 386 -11.46 -26.34 16.78
C ASP A 386 -10.12 -25.64 17.05
N VAL A 387 -9.78 -24.67 16.22
CA VAL A 387 -8.50 -23.94 16.29
C VAL A 387 -8.41 -23.08 17.55
N LEU A 388 -9.52 -22.49 18.00
CA LEU A 388 -9.53 -21.63 19.18
C LEU A 388 -9.37 -22.42 20.50
N GLY A 389 -9.85 -23.65 20.54
CA GLY A 389 -9.75 -24.55 21.71
C GLY A 389 -8.45 -25.33 21.84
N LEU A 390 -7.52 -25.26 20.84
CA LEU A 390 -6.25 -25.99 20.87
C LEU A 390 -5.37 -25.55 22.06
N ASP A 391 -4.81 -26.50 22.80
CA ASP A 391 -3.74 -26.24 23.77
C ASP A 391 -2.41 -25.94 23.08
N SER A 392 -1.40 -25.51 23.82
CA SER A 392 -0.10 -25.12 23.27
C SER A 392 0.60 -26.23 22.47
N LYS A 393 0.45 -27.50 22.88
CA LYS A 393 1.06 -28.66 22.23
C LYS A 393 0.33 -29.01 20.92
N ALA A 394 -0.98 -29.00 20.93
CA ALA A 394 -1.82 -29.23 19.75
C ALA A 394 -1.67 -28.07 18.75
N LEU A 395 -1.61 -26.83 19.24
CA LEU A 395 -1.37 -25.64 18.41
C LEU A 395 0.00 -25.69 17.70
N LYS A 396 1.07 -26.13 18.38
CA LYS A 396 2.39 -26.34 17.73
C LYS A 396 2.29 -27.36 16.59
N ARG A 397 1.50 -28.43 16.76
CA ARG A 397 1.28 -29.44 15.70
C ARG A 397 0.42 -28.94 14.56
N PHE A 398 -0.52 -28.04 14.84
CA PHE A 398 -1.43 -27.46 13.86
C PHE A 398 -0.74 -26.40 12.97
N ARG A 399 0.14 -25.56 13.53
CA ARG A 399 0.79 -24.42 12.83
C ARG A 399 1.40 -24.76 11.48
N PRO A 400 1.98 -25.95 11.21
CA PRO A 400 2.43 -26.30 9.86
C PRO A 400 1.33 -26.28 8.79
N ARG A 401 0.05 -26.48 9.18
CA ARG A 401 -1.08 -26.52 8.24
C ARG A 401 -1.47 -25.15 7.71
N MET A 402 -1.25 -24.11 8.55
CA MET A 402 -1.60 -22.73 8.22
C MET A 402 -0.39 -21.84 8.49
N GLN A 403 0.09 -21.16 7.45
CA GLN A 403 1.24 -20.29 7.51
C GLN A 403 0.87 -18.86 7.18
N PHE A 404 1.73 -17.92 7.58
CA PHE A 404 1.50 -16.49 7.47
C PHE A 404 2.63 -15.80 6.68
N MET A 405 2.25 -14.95 5.75
CA MET A 405 3.14 -14.06 5.01
C MET A 405 2.89 -12.62 5.49
N PHE A 406 3.92 -12.00 6.03
CA PHE A 406 3.84 -10.67 6.64
C PHE A 406 3.86 -9.56 5.60
N GLN A 407 3.24 -8.43 5.93
CA GLN A 407 3.10 -7.23 5.11
C GLN A 407 4.44 -6.62 4.71
N ASP A 408 5.37 -6.45 5.65
CA ASP A 408 6.65 -5.80 5.42
C ASP A 408 7.79 -6.82 5.24
N PRO A 409 8.37 -6.93 4.03
CA PRO A 409 9.48 -7.85 3.78
C PRO A 409 10.77 -7.45 4.51
N PHE A 410 10.91 -6.20 4.96
CA PHE A 410 12.09 -5.73 5.66
C PHE A 410 12.08 -6.16 7.13
N SER A 411 10.98 -5.93 7.84
CA SER A 411 10.86 -6.30 9.26
C SER A 411 10.58 -7.78 9.48
N SER A 412 10.07 -8.49 8.46
CA SER A 412 9.71 -9.90 8.57
C SER A 412 10.90 -10.86 8.58
N LEU A 413 12.07 -10.44 8.10
CA LEU A 413 13.29 -11.25 8.04
C LEU A 413 14.30 -10.78 9.08
N ASN A 414 14.81 -11.70 9.91
CA ASN A 414 15.84 -11.35 10.89
C ASN A 414 17.15 -10.96 10.18
N PRO A 415 17.63 -9.70 10.30
CA PRO A 415 18.80 -9.22 9.56
C PRO A 415 20.12 -9.88 9.99
N ARG A 416 20.13 -10.60 11.12
CA ARG A 416 21.31 -11.30 11.66
C ARG A 416 21.40 -12.78 11.25
N MET A 417 20.39 -13.29 10.55
CA MET A 417 20.33 -14.67 10.05
C MET A 417 20.65 -14.71 8.57
N THR A 418 21.29 -15.80 8.12
CA THR A 418 21.46 -16.06 6.69
C THR A 418 20.12 -16.47 6.06
N VAL A 419 20.00 -16.36 4.73
CA VAL A 419 18.79 -16.83 4.03
C VAL A 419 18.56 -18.33 4.29
N LEU A 420 19.63 -19.14 4.35
CA LEU A 420 19.51 -20.55 4.70
C LEU A 420 18.85 -20.73 6.07
N ASP A 421 19.33 -20.03 7.08
CA ASP A 421 18.79 -20.13 8.44
C ASP A 421 17.33 -19.67 8.48
N ILE A 422 16.98 -18.56 7.83
CA ILE A 422 15.61 -18.03 7.76
C ILE A 422 14.64 -19.02 7.10
N VAL A 423 15.04 -19.61 5.97
CA VAL A 423 14.15 -20.53 5.23
C VAL A 423 14.02 -21.87 5.94
N THR A 424 15.07 -22.33 6.65
CA THR A 424 15.04 -23.60 7.38
C THR A 424 14.53 -23.47 8.83
N GLU A 425 14.45 -22.27 9.40
CA GLU A 425 13.98 -22.04 10.77
C GLU A 425 12.63 -22.74 11.09
N PRO A 426 11.58 -22.65 10.24
CA PRO A 426 10.32 -23.35 10.49
C PRO A 426 10.51 -24.87 10.62
N LEU A 427 11.38 -25.46 9.79
CA LEU A 427 11.67 -26.90 9.84
C LEU A 427 12.41 -27.29 11.12
N VAL A 428 13.29 -26.40 11.61
CA VAL A 428 14.00 -26.59 12.89
C VAL A 428 13.02 -26.54 14.08
N ILE A 429 12.14 -25.55 14.12
CA ILE A 429 11.13 -25.37 15.18
C ILE A 429 10.19 -26.57 15.29
N HIS A 430 9.85 -27.18 14.16
CA HIS A 430 8.93 -28.31 14.08
C HIS A 430 9.61 -29.69 14.01
N ASP A 431 10.94 -29.75 14.18
CA ASP A 431 11.74 -30.98 14.14
C ASP A 431 11.54 -31.82 12.85
N ILE A 432 11.40 -31.13 11.71
CA ILE A 432 11.22 -31.78 10.40
C ILE A 432 12.56 -31.98 9.72
N GLY A 433 12.89 -33.24 9.43
CA GLY A 433 14.10 -33.65 8.74
C GLY A 433 15.40 -33.36 9.50
N ASP A 434 16.48 -33.94 9.03
CA ASP A 434 17.83 -33.65 9.51
C ASP A 434 18.44 -32.40 8.83
N ARG A 435 19.69 -32.10 9.15
CA ARG A 435 20.41 -30.95 8.57
C ARG A 435 20.56 -31.06 7.05
N ALA A 436 20.78 -32.25 6.53
CA ALA A 436 20.94 -32.50 5.10
C ALA A 436 19.62 -32.25 4.37
N PHE A 437 18.52 -32.85 4.84
CA PHE A 437 17.18 -32.63 4.31
C PHE A 437 16.78 -31.15 4.30
N ARG A 438 16.98 -30.44 5.43
CA ARG A 438 16.65 -29.01 5.55
C ARG A 438 17.43 -28.16 4.52
N ARG A 439 18.69 -28.51 4.27
CA ARG A 439 19.52 -27.81 3.28
C ARG A 439 19.03 -28.07 1.85
N GLU A 440 18.68 -29.30 1.50
CA GLU A 440 18.12 -29.61 0.18
C GLU A 440 16.74 -28.94 -0.01
N MET A 441 15.88 -28.95 1.01
CA MET A 441 14.61 -28.22 0.99
C MET A 441 14.82 -26.72 0.76
N ALA A 442 15.82 -26.10 1.42
CA ALA A 442 16.11 -24.69 1.20
C ALA A 442 16.59 -24.40 -0.24
N LYS A 443 17.40 -25.29 -0.83
CA LYS A 443 17.82 -25.16 -2.24
C LYS A 443 16.60 -25.22 -3.18
N GLU A 444 15.72 -26.18 -2.97
CA GLU A 444 14.49 -26.33 -3.75
C GLU A 444 13.60 -25.11 -3.60
N LEU A 445 13.37 -24.64 -2.37
CA LEU A 445 12.56 -23.45 -2.10
C LEU A 445 13.11 -22.20 -2.80
N MET A 446 14.45 -22.02 -2.82
CA MET A 446 15.06 -20.92 -3.57
C MET A 446 14.79 -21.03 -5.07
N GLY A 447 14.89 -22.22 -5.65
CA GLY A 447 14.56 -22.46 -7.06
C GLY A 447 13.08 -22.20 -7.37
N VAL A 448 12.19 -22.63 -6.48
CA VAL A 448 10.73 -22.45 -6.61
C VAL A 448 10.36 -20.96 -6.63
N VAL A 449 11.01 -20.14 -5.80
CA VAL A 449 10.77 -18.68 -5.79
C VAL A 449 11.67 -17.91 -6.77
N GLY A 450 12.40 -18.62 -7.64
CA GLY A 450 13.27 -18.02 -8.66
C GLY A 450 14.44 -17.23 -8.12
N LEU A 451 15.03 -17.72 -7.03
CA LEU A 451 16.27 -17.18 -6.44
C LEU A 451 17.41 -18.18 -6.60
N GLU A 452 18.62 -17.67 -6.77
CA GLU A 452 19.79 -18.52 -6.94
C GLU A 452 20.23 -19.18 -5.63
N VAL A 453 20.55 -20.47 -5.68
CA VAL A 453 20.99 -21.28 -4.52
C VAL A 453 22.24 -20.69 -3.85
N ARG A 454 23.15 -20.05 -4.62
CA ARG A 454 24.34 -19.39 -4.06
C ARG A 454 24.02 -18.27 -3.08
N HIS A 455 22.80 -17.74 -3.11
CA HIS A 455 22.35 -16.67 -2.22
C HIS A 455 21.97 -17.16 -0.80
N LEU A 456 21.91 -18.46 -0.55
CA LEU A 456 21.56 -19.04 0.75
C LEU A 456 22.48 -18.57 1.90
N GLN A 457 23.74 -18.25 1.60
CA GLN A 457 24.73 -17.80 2.61
C GLN A 457 24.72 -16.26 2.82
N ARG A 458 23.88 -15.53 2.08
CA ARG A 458 23.79 -14.07 2.21
C ARG A 458 22.81 -13.67 3.29
N TYR A 459 22.95 -12.43 3.76
CA TYR A 459 22.05 -11.81 4.72
C TYR A 459 20.95 -10.98 4.02
N PRO A 460 19.78 -10.78 4.65
CA PRO A 460 18.63 -10.06 4.05
C PRO A 460 18.98 -8.68 3.50
N HIS A 461 19.87 -7.93 4.15
CA HIS A 461 20.24 -6.58 3.71
C HIS A 461 20.90 -6.51 2.33
N SER A 462 21.42 -7.62 1.80
CA SER A 462 21.99 -7.69 0.45
C SER A 462 20.99 -7.97 -0.67
N PHE A 463 19.67 -7.98 -0.34
CA PHE A 463 18.60 -8.26 -1.29
C PHE A 463 17.67 -7.08 -1.49
N SER A 464 17.11 -6.94 -2.70
CA SER A 464 16.04 -5.98 -2.98
C SER A 464 14.73 -6.36 -2.26
N GLY A 465 13.78 -5.42 -2.14
CA GLY A 465 12.47 -5.65 -1.52
C GLY A 465 11.76 -6.88 -2.10
N GLY A 466 11.67 -6.99 -3.43
CA GLY A 466 11.04 -8.14 -4.09
C GLY A 466 11.79 -9.47 -3.90
N GLN A 467 13.12 -9.44 -3.78
CA GLN A 467 13.88 -10.64 -3.42
C GLN A 467 13.63 -11.05 -1.98
N ARG A 468 13.57 -10.11 -1.03
CA ARG A 468 13.20 -10.38 0.38
C ARG A 468 11.79 -10.95 0.48
N GLN A 469 10.84 -10.40 -0.29
CA GLN A 469 9.48 -10.94 -0.35
C GLN A 469 9.47 -12.40 -0.80
N ARG A 470 10.24 -12.75 -1.83
CA ARG A 470 10.38 -14.14 -2.30
C ARG A 470 11.04 -15.05 -1.26
N ILE A 471 12.00 -14.55 -0.47
CA ILE A 471 12.55 -15.29 0.68
C ILE A 471 11.46 -15.52 1.74
N GLY A 472 10.61 -14.53 2.00
CA GLY A 472 9.44 -14.67 2.87
C GLY A 472 8.45 -15.74 2.40
N ILE A 473 8.16 -15.79 1.08
CA ILE A 473 7.35 -16.86 0.47
C ILE A 473 8.04 -18.23 0.66
N ALA A 474 9.33 -18.35 0.38
CA ALA A 474 10.08 -19.59 0.57
C ALA A 474 10.00 -20.08 2.02
N ARG A 475 10.17 -19.19 3.01
CA ARG A 475 10.01 -19.51 4.43
C ARG A 475 8.61 -20.02 4.76
N ALA A 476 7.57 -19.35 4.27
CA ALA A 476 6.18 -19.74 4.52
C ALA A 476 5.83 -21.10 3.88
N LEU A 477 6.44 -21.45 2.75
CA LEU A 477 6.25 -22.72 2.06
C LEU A 477 7.02 -23.90 2.67
N ALA A 478 8.02 -23.64 3.50
CA ALA A 478 8.91 -24.67 4.05
C ALA A 478 8.17 -25.80 4.79
N LEU A 479 7.06 -25.49 5.45
CA LEU A 479 6.23 -26.46 6.16
C LEU A 479 5.12 -27.08 5.28
N ARG A 480 5.05 -26.76 3.98
CA ARG A 480 4.04 -27.26 3.03
C ARG A 480 2.61 -27.04 3.53
N PRO A 481 2.21 -25.79 3.82
CA PRO A 481 0.90 -25.49 4.40
C PRO A 481 -0.24 -25.89 3.48
N ASP A 482 -1.44 -26.06 4.06
CA ASP A 482 -2.69 -26.20 3.32
C ASP A 482 -3.35 -24.84 3.08
N LEU A 483 -3.19 -23.91 4.03
CA LEU A 483 -3.66 -22.53 3.96
C LEU A 483 -2.49 -21.56 4.17
N LEU A 484 -2.35 -20.58 3.27
CA LEU A 484 -1.42 -19.47 3.41
C LEU A 484 -2.21 -18.16 3.54
N ILE A 485 -2.06 -17.49 4.67
CA ILE A 485 -2.58 -16.14 4.89
C ILE A 485 -1.55 -15.15 4.39
N CYS A 486 -1.90 -14.36 3.38
CA CYS A 486 -1.05 -13.35 2.76
C CYS A 486 -1.55 -11.97 3.19
N ASP A 487 -0.88 -11.31 4.16
CA ASP A 487 -1.25 -9.99 4.65
C ASP A 487 -0.47 -8.93 3.86
N GLU A 488 -1.13 -8.29 2.89
CA GLU A 488 -0.59 -7.28 1.98
C GLU A 488 0.74 -7.67 1.32
N PRO A 489 0.82 -8.83 0.64
CA PRO A 489 2.10 -9.41 0.23
C PRO A 489 2.85 -8.64 -0.87
N VAL A 490 2.24 -7.62 -1.47
CA VAL A 490 2.82 -6.86 -2.59
C VAL A 490 2.74 -5.34 -2.40
N SER A 491 2.21 -4.84 -1.28
CA SER A 491 1.94 -3.40 -1.06
C SER A 491 3.18 -2.51 -1.06
N ALA A 492 4.34 -3.06 -0.68
CA ALA A 492 5.62 -2.33 -0.62
C ALA A 492 6.54 -2.59 -1.83
N LEU A 493 5.97 -3.09 -2.94
CA LEU A 493 6.74 -3.49 -4.12
C LEU A 493 6.41 -2.62 -5.33
N ASP A 494 7.43 -2.34 -6.13
CA ASP A 494 7.24 -1.70 -7.44
C ASP A 494 6.35 -2.54 -8.36
N VAL A 495 5.63 -1.89 -9.28
CA VAL A 495 4.64 -2.50 -10.19
C VAL A 495 5.15 -3.75 -10.90
N SER A 496 6.35 -3.71 -11.47
CA SER A 496 6.92 -4.86 -12.19
C SER A 496 7.23 -6.04 -11.26
N ILE A 497 7.74 -5.76 -10.05
CA ILE A 497 8.04 -6.79 -9.05
C ILE A 497 6.74 -7.33 -8.44
N GLN A 498 5.74 -6.48 -8.22
CA GLN A 498 4.39 -6.88 -7.82
C GLN A 498 3.80 -7.88 -8.82
N ALA A 499 3.86 -7.59 -10.13
CA ALA A 499 3.40 -8.51 -11.17
C ALA A 499 4.12 -9.87 -11.12
N GLN A 500 5.44 -9.86 -10.88
CA GLN A 500 6.21 -11.10 -10.71
C GLN A 500 5.73 -11.94 -9.53
N VAL A 501 5.52 -11.31 -8.37
CA VAL A 501 5.11 -12.01 -7.15
C VAL A 501 3.68 -12.53 -7.27
N LEU A 502 2.77 -11.75 -7.87
CA LEU A 502 1.39 -12.18 -8.12
C LEU A 502 1.32 -13.39 -9.06
N ASN A 503 2.08 -13.36 -10.16
CA ASN A 503 2.19 -14.51 -11.07
C ASN A 503 2.76 -15.74 -10.36
N LEU A 504 3.81 -15.54 -9.54
CA LEU A 504 4.40 -16.62 -8.72
C LEU A 504 3.36 -17.24 -7.78
N LEU A 505 2.58 -16.42 -7.07
CA LEU A 505 1.54 -16.91 -6.14
C LEU A 505 0.45 -17.69 -6.89
N LYS A 506 0.01 -17.24 -8.08
CA LYS A 506 -0.92 -18.00 -8.95
C LYS A 506 -0.34 -19.36 -9.35
N ASP A 507 0.91 -19.40 -9.78
CA ASP A 507 1.58 -20.64 -10.17
C ASP A 507 1.72 -21.61 -8.99
N LEU A 508 2.10 -21.09 -7.81
CA LEU A 508 2.20 -21.88 -6.58
C LEU A 508 0.84 -22.42 -6.13
N LYS A 509 -0.24 -21.64 -6.25
CA LYS A 509 -1.62 -22.08 -5.97
C LYS A 509 -1.95 -23.32 -6.79
N THR A 510 -1.74 -23.26 -8.10
CA THR A 510 -2.08 -24.34 -9.03
C THR A 510 -1.17 -25.56 -8.83
N ARG A 511 0.15 -25.35 -8.75
CA ARG A 511 1.15 -26.43 -8.70
C ARG A 511 1.16 -27.18 -7.36
N LEU A 512 0.97 -26.47 -6.26
CA LEU A 512 1.05 -27.04 -4.90
C LEU A 512 -0.34 -27.27 -4.27
N GLY A 513 -1.43 -26.94 -4.97
CA GLY A 513 -2.79 -27.03 -4.44
C GLY A 513 -2.99 -26.17 -3.17
N LEU A 514 -2.42 -24.97 -3.15
CA LEU A 514 -2.50 -24.07 -2.01
C LEU A 514 -3.87 -23.37 -1.96
N THR A 515 -4.32 -23.10 -0.75
CA THR A 515 -5.46 -22.23 -0.47
C THR A 515 -4.92 -20.91 0.07
N TYR A 516 -5.50 -19.78 -0.36
CA TYR A 516 -5.10 -18.46 0.12
C TYR A 516 -6.23 -17.72 0.81
N LEU A 517 -5.90 -17.06 1.93
CA LEU A 517 -6.62 -15.89 2.40
C LEU A 517 -5.74 -14.68 2.05
N PHE A 518 -6.13 -13.94 1.02
CA PHE A 518 -5.33 -12.86 0.43
C PHE A 518 -5.87 -11.51 0.88
N ILE A 519 -5.13 -10.81 1.74
CA ILE A 519 -5.50 -9.50 2.29
C ILE A 519 -4.80 -8.41 1.50
N SER A 520 -5.56 -7.45 0.99
CA SER A 520 -5.01 -6.27 0.31
C SER A 520 -5.96 -5.08 0.43
N HIS A 521 -5.40 -3.88 0.37
CA HIS A 521 -6.18 -2.66 0.17
C HIS A 521 -6.27 -2.26 -1.32
N ASN A 522 -5.48 -2.89 -2.20
CA ASN A 522 -5.51 -2.65 -3.64
C ASN A 522 -6.48 -3.63 -4.32
N LEU A 523 -7.62 -3.11 -4.78
CA LEU A 523 -8.69 -3.89 -5.39
C LEU A 523 -8.29 -4.50 -6.74
N ALA A 524 -7.49 -3.81 -7.56
CA ALA A 524 -7.01 -4.35 -8.84
C ALA A 524 -6.08 -5.57 -8.64
N VAL A 525 -5.30 -5.58 -7.55
CA VAL A 525 -4.49 -6.74 -7.15
C VAL A 525 -5.38 -7.91 -6.75
N VAL A 526 -6.45 -7.64 -5.99
CA VAL A 526 -7.38 -8.68 -5.55
C VAL A 526 -8.20 -9.21 -6.72
N ASP A 527 -8.64 -8.35 -7.62
CA ASP A 527 -9.29 -8.75 -8.88
C ASP A 527 -8.42 -9.72 -9.69
N TYR A 528 -7.12 -9.46 -9.75
CA TYR A 528 -6.20 -10.32 -10.48
C TYR A 528 -6.04 -11.73 -9.87
N ILE A 529 -6.04 -11.88 -8.52
CA ILE A 529 -5.63 -13.13 -7.86
C ILE A 529 -6.79 -13.91 -7.22
N ALA A 530 -7.86 -13.25 -6.77
CA ALA A 530 -8.92 -13.86 -5.98
C ALA A 530 -9.98 -14.56 -6.85
N ASP A 531 -10.54 -15.63 -6.30
CA ASP A 531 -11.71 -16.33 -6.89
C ASP A 531 -13.01 -15.75 -6.33
N ARG A 532 -13.02 -15.37 -5.04
CA ARG A 532 -14.12 -14.78 -4.30
C ARG A 532 -13.57 -13.70 -3.37
N ILE A 533 -14.35 -12.67 -3.08
CA ILE A 533 -13.88 -11.51 -2.33
C ILE A 533 -14.85 -11.21 -1.18
N MET A 534 -14.29 -10.87 -0.03
CA MET A 534 -15.00 -10.33 1.12
C MET A 534 -14.58 -8.89 1.34
N VAL A 535 -15.54 -8.01 1.50
CA VAL A 535 -15.34 -6.61 1.82
C VAL A 535 -15.59 -6.38 3.30
N MET A 536 -14.60 -5.83 4.00
CA MET A 536 -14.66 -5.58 5.45
C MET A 536 -14.67 -4.09 5.76
N SER A 537 -15.60 -3.66 6.59
CA SER A 537 -15.74 -2.29 7.06
C SER A 537 -16.04 -2.28 8.55
N PHE A 538 -15.35 -1.45 9.34
CA PHE A 538 -15.57 -1.30 10.79
C PHE A 538 -15.70 -2.61 11.57
N GLY A 539 -14.84 -3.57 11.29
CA GLY A 539 -14.82 -4.87 11.97
C GLY A 539 -15.80 -5.91 11.43
N ARG A 540 -16.67 -5.58 10.48
CA ARG A 540 -17.72 -6.44 9.93
C ARG A 540 -17.50 -6.74 8.46
N ILE A 541 -17.92 -7.93 8.01
CA ILE A 541 -18.07 -8.23 6.59
C ILE A 541 -19.35 -7.55 6.10
N VAL A 542 -19.24 -6.68 5.10
CA VAL A 542 -20.37 -5.93 4.54
C VAL A 542 -20.87 -6.53 3.23
N GLU A 543 -19.99 -7.14 2.45
CA GLU A 543 -20.34 -7.80 1.19
C GLU A 543 -19.38 -8.93 0.90
N THR A 544 -19.88 -10.03 0.34
CA THR A 544 -19.08 -11.18 -0.12
C THR A 544 -19.67 -11.69 -1.42
N ALA A 545 -18.85 -11.79 -2.46
CA ALA A 545 -19.31 -12.32 -3.75
C ALA A 545 -18.16 -13.00 -4.50
N PRO A 546 -18.46 -13.85 -5.52
CA PRO A 546 -17.52 -14.19 -6.56
C PRO A 546 -16.92 -12.93 -7.19
N ARG A 547 -15.64 -13.01 -7.60
CA ARG A 547 -14.90 -11.88 -8.17
C ARG A 547 -15.70 -11.11 -9.23
N GLU A 548 -16.24 -11.82 -10.22
CA GLU A 548 -16.96 -11.22 -11.35
C GLU A 548 -18.21 -10.47 -10.92
N ILE A 549 -18.95 -10.97 -9.93
CA ILE A 549 -20.14 -10.32 -9.41
C ILE A 549 -19.76 -9.06 -8.63
N LEU A 550 -18.77 -9.14 -7.74
CA LEU A 550 -18.39 -8.01 -6.90
C LEU A 550 -17.92 -6.80 -7.72
N PHE A 551 -17.18 -7.03 -8.81
CA PHE A 551 -16.67 -5.91 -9.63
C PHE A 551 -17.69 -5.38 -10.64
N ASN A 552 -18.59 -6.22 -11.16
CA ASN A 552 -19.56 -5.80 -12.15
C ASN A 552 -20.90 -5.32 -11.55
N SER A 553 -21.28 -5.83 -10.39
CA SER A 553 -22.59 -5.56 -9.76
C SER A 553 -22.45 -5.44 -8.23
N PRO A 554 -21.63 -4.50 -7.71
CA PRO A 554 -21.52 -4.27 -6.27
C PRO A 554 -22.83 -3.68 -5.73
N VAL A 555 -23.30 -4.19 -4.60
CA VAL A 555 -24.59 -3.76 -4.01
C VAL A 555 -24.37 -2.84 -2.82
N HIS A 556 -23.44 -3.17 -1.92
CA HIS A 556 -23.24 -2.38 -0.71
C HIS A 556 -22.59 -1.01 -1.03
N PRO A 557 -23.12 0.12 -0.52
CA PRO A 557 -22.61 1.47 -0.83
C PRO A 557 -21.13 1.64 -0.49
N TYR A 558 -20.64 0.99 0.57
CA TYR A 558 -19.21 0.99 0.90
C TYR A 558 -18.34 0.30 -0.17
N THR A 559 -18.79 -0.84 -0.70
CA THR A 559 -18.10 -1.54 -1.79
C THR A 559 -18.04 -0.69 -3.05
N ARG A 560 -19.15 -0.05 -3.41
CA ARG A 560 -19.23 0.87 -4.56
C ARG A 560 -18.28 2.05 -4.39
N GLY A 561 -18.28 2.67 -3.21
CA GLY A 561 -17.36 3.77 -2.91
C GLY A 561 -15.89 3.36 -2.91
N LEU A 562 -15.56 2.13 -2.43
CA LEU A 562 -14.21 1.58 -2.54
C LEU A 562 -13.77 1.39 -3.99
N LEU A 563 -14.64 0.85 -4.84
CA LEU A 563 -14.36 0.62 -6.27
C LEU A 563 -14.21 1.94 -7.01
N ALA A 564 -15.10 2.89 -6.77
CA ALA A 564 -15.05 4.23 -7.36
C ALA A 564 -13.79 5.01 -6.96
N ALA A 565 -13.18 4.70 -5.82
CA ALA A 565 -11.97 5.38 -5.34
C ALA A 565 -10.66 4.83 -5.92
N VAL A 566 -10.69 3.73 -6.68
CA VAL A 566 -9.47 3.14 -7.28
C VAL A 566 -9.03 3.98 -8.48
N PRO A 567 -7.81 4.53 -8.48
CA PRO A 567 -7.30 5.26 -9.64
C PRO A 567 -7.00 4.28 -10.78
N HIS A 568 -7.70 4.46 -11.89
CA HIS A 568 -7.44 3.70 -13.11
C HIS A 568 -6.18 4.25 -13.81
N PRO A 569 -5.32 3.38 -14.39
CA PRO A 569 -4.20 3.82 -15.23
C PRO A 569 -4.68 4.15 -16.65
N ASP A 570 -5.73 4.96 -16.75
CA ASP A 570 -6.39 5.35 -17.98
C ASP A 570 -6.80 6.82 -17.89
N PRO A 571 -6.20 7.72 -18.69
CA PRO A 571 -6.54 9.13 -18.69
C PRO A 571 -7.98 9.43 -19.15
N ASP A 572 -8.59 8.55 -19.95
CA ASP A 572 -9.95 8.73 -20.47
C ASP A 572 -11.02 8.43 -19.41
N HIS A 573 -10.63 7.73 -18.33
CA HIS A 573 -11.49 7.41 -17.19
C HIS A 573 -10.95 7.99 -15.88
N PRO A 574 -10.91 9.34 -15.75
CA PRO A 574 -10.40 9.98 -14.53
C PRO A 574 -11.33 9.73 -13.34
N LEU A 575 -10.76 9.70 -12.15
CA LEU A 575 -11.54 9.64 -10.90
C LEU A 575 -12.50 10.84 -10.79
N ASP A 576 -13.76 10.57 -10.55
CA ASP A 576 -14.71 11.61 -10.11
C ASP A 576 -14.48 11.91 -8.62
N LEU A 577 -13.46 12.72 -8.38
CA LEU A 577 -13.03 13.10 -7.04
C LEU A 577 -14.09 13.93 -6.29
N ALA A 578 -15.04 14.58 -7.00
CA ALA A 578 -16.12 15.33 -6.38
C ALA A 578 -17.20 14.38 -5.84
N HIS A 579 -17.67 13.46 -6.66
CA HIS A 579 -18.66 12.44 -6.29
C HIS A 579 -18.20 11.57 -5.11
N LEU A 580 -16.94 11.15 -5.11
CA LEU A 580 -16.34 10.37 -4.00
C LEU A 580 -16.38 11.07 -2.63
N MET A 581 -16.39 12.41 -2.61
CA MET A 581 -16.48 13.18 -1.36
C MET A 581 -17.91 13.30 -0.85
N ASP A 582 -18.90 13.34 -1.76
CA ASP A 582 -20.31 13.51 -1.43
C ASP A 582 -20.94 12.21 -0.91
N GLU A 583 -20.53 11.06 -1.42
CA GLU A 583 -21.11 9.75 -1.05
C GLU A 583 -20.82 9.30 0.39
N ARG A 584 -19.81 9.83 1.06
CA ARG A 584 -19.41 9.45 2.44
C ARG A 584 -19.38 7.93 2.68
N ALA A 585 -18.95 7.17 1.68
CA ALA A 585 -18.98 5.71 1.70
C ALA A 585 -18.24 5.10 2.91
N SER A 586 -17.26 5.81 3.45
CA SER A 586 -16.50 5.41 4.65
C SER A 586 -17.21 5.76 5.98
N GLU A 587 -18.45 6.27 5.96
CA GLU A 587 -19.19 6.68 7.16
C GLU A 587 -20.46 5.84 7.29
N PRO A 588 -20.50 4.78 8.13
CA PRO A 588 -21.67 3.88 8.25
C PRO A 588 -22.98 4.58 8.60
N ALA A 589 -22.91 5.70 9.33
CA ALA A 589 -24.09 6.49 9.68
C ALA A 589 -24.68 7.27 8.48
N ALA A 590 -23.89 7.49 7.43
CA ALA A 590 -24.33 8.16 6.21
C ALA A 590 -24.86 7.19 5.14
N TRP A 591 -24.71 5.87 5.33
CA TRP A 591 -25.21 4.91 4.37
C TRP A 591 -26.73 4.99 4.24
N PRO A 592 -27.27 4.82 3.03
CA PRO A 592 -28.71 4.77 2.84
C PRO A 592 -29.33 3.51 3.47
N ASP A 593 -30.61 3.57 3.80
CA ASP A 593 -31.35 2.36 4.18
C ASP A 593 -31.47 1.42 2.95
N PRO A 594 -31.31 0.10 3.11
CA PRO A 594 -31.26 -0.64 4.36
C PRO A 594 -29.83 -0.93 4.89
N PHE A 595 -28.80 -0.27 4.41
CA PHE A 595 -27.39 -0.54 4.77
C PHE A 595 -26.93 0.19 6.04
N ARG A 596 -27.66 1.22 6.48
CA ARG A 596 -27.27 2.03 7.64
C ARG A 596 -27.16 1.17 8.89
N LEU A 597 -25.95 1.16 9.47
CA LEU A 597 -25.67 0.45 10.72
C LEU A 597 -25.65 1.45 11.87
N THR A 598 -26.69 1.44 12.69
CA THR A 598 -26.72 2.17 13.96
C THR A 598 -26.39 1.24 15.13
N ALA A 599 -25.77 1.79 16.18
CA ALA A 599 -25.42 1.00 17.34
C ALA A 599 -26.65 0.30 17.95
N GLY A 600 -26.58 -1.03 18.09
CA GLY A 600 -27.64 -1.85 18.66
C GLY A 600 -28.72 -2.32 17.67
N GLN A 601 -28.69 -1.92 16.40
CA GLN A 601 -29.55 -2.51 15.37
C GLN A 601 -28.95 -3.81 14.83
N PRO A 602 -29.74 -4.91 14.81
CA PRO A 602 -29.29 -6.17 14.23
C PRO A 602 -29.22 -6.04 12.70
N ALA A 603 -28.16 -6.60 12.13
CA ALA A 603 -27.95 -6.64 10.69
C ALA A 603 -27.44 -8.01 10.29
N ASP A 604 -28.01 -8.59 9.26
CA ASP A 604 -27.74 -9.92 8.76
C ASP A 604 -27.08 -9.90 7.38
N MET A 605 -26.43 -11.01 7.00
CA MET A 605 -25.96 -11.23 5.64
C MET A 605 -27.11 -11.80 4.80
N VAL A 606 -27.63 -11.01 3.88
CA VAL A 606 -28.72 -11.38 2.97
C VAL A 606 -28.15 -12.08 1.74
N ASP A 607 -28.65 -13.27 1.43
CA ASP A 607 -28.23 -14.04 0.25
C ASP A 607 -29.01 -13.56 -0.98
N LEU A 608 -28.28 -13.05 -2.00
CA LEU A 608 -28.83 -12.59 -3.28
C LEU A 608 -28.82 -13.70 -4.36
N GLY A 609 -28.23 -14.86 -4.05
CA GLY A 609 -27.97 -15.97 -4.99
C GLY A 609 -26.54 -15.93 -5.53
N ASP A 610 -26.15 -16.98 -6.24
CA ASP A 610 -24.83 -17.15 -6.89
C ASP A 610 -23.61 -16.90 -5.96
N GLY A 611 -23.80 -17.09 -4.65
CA GLY A 611 -22.76 -16.84 -3.64
C GLY A 611 -22.51 -15.38 -3.32
N HIS A 612 -23.43 -14.50 -3.66
CA HIS A 612 -23.44 -13.07 -3.36
C HIS A 612 -24.22 -12.80 -2.06
N PHE A 613 -23.51 -12.31 -1.04
CA PHE A 613 -24.08 -11.98 0.27
C PHE A 613 -23.80 -10.53 0.60
N VAL A 614 -24.82 -9.81 1.08
CA VAL A 614 -24.72 -8.38 1.41
C VAL A 614 -25.30 -8.13 2.81
N ARG A 615 -24.54 -7.40 3.64
CA ARG A 615 -25.02 -7.02 4.97
C ARG A 615 -26.04 -5.89 4.89
N ALA A 616 -27.21 -6.13 5.47
CA ALA A 616 -28.29 -5.16 5.55
C ALA A 616 -28.99 -5.26 6.91
N GLN A 617 -29.86 -4.31 7.21
CA GLN A 617 -30.72 -4.35 8.40
C GLN A 617 -31.53 -5.66 8.40
N LYS A 618 -31.81 -6.16 9.61
CA LYS A 618 -32.59 -7.38 9.79
C LYS A 618 -33.93 -7.29 9.08
N ASP A 619 -34.40 -8.41 8.55
CA ASP A 619 -35.66 -8.54 7.79
C ASP A 619 -35.65 -7.87 6.39
N THR A 620 -34.51 -7.38 5.88
CA THR A 620 -34.37 -6.89 4.50
C THR A 620 -34.50 -8.07 3.52
N ARG A 621 -35.36 -7.92 2.51
CA ARG A 621 -35.56 -8.96 1.50
C ARG A 621 -34.54 -8.85 0.36
N PRO A 622 -34.12 -9.95 -0.25
CA PRO A 622 -33.20 -9.94 -1.40
C PRO A 622 -33.67 -9.03 -2.56
N GLU A 623 -34.98 -8.97 -2.80
CA GLU A 623 -35.58 -8.15 -3.85
C GLU A 623 -35.34 -6.63 -3.63
N ASP A 624 -35.28 -6.18 -2.38
CA ASP A 624 -35.04 -4.78 -2.05
C ASP A 624 -33.58 -4.40 -2.30
N LEU A 625 -32.65 -5.34 -2.19
CA LEU A 625 -31.23 -5.15 -2.47
C LEU A 625 -30.91 -5.24 -3.97
N LYS A 626 -31.59 -6.11 -4.74
CA LYS A 626 -31.41 -6.23 -6.20
C LYS A 626 -31.68 -4.95 -6.98
N LYS A 627 -32.46 -4.03 -6.43
CA LYS A 627 -32.66 -2.70 -7.01
C LYS A 627 -31.39 -1.87 -7.08
N TRP A 628 -30.42 -2.17 -6.20
CA TRP A 628 -29.12 -1.50 -6.15
C TRP A 628 -28.12 -2.06 -7.19
N GLU A 629 -28.29 -3.30 -7.66
CA GLU A 629 -27.51 -3.88 -8.76
C GLU A 629 -27.72 -3.11 -10.07
N LEU A 630 -28.92 -2.61 -10.30
CA LEU A 630 -29.32 -1.93 -11.55
C LEU A 630 -29.01 -0.43 -11.58
N ALA A 631 -28.55 0.15 -10.46
CA ALA A 631 -28.26 1.57 -10.32
C ALA A 631 -26.76 1.91 -10.50
N SER A 632 -25.97 0.97 -11.04
CA SER A 632 -24.53 1.12 -11.30
C SER A 632 -24.24 1.45 -12.75
#